data_59c4948bb171305f1e3e373003dd5a0c
#
_entry.id   59c4948bb171305f1e3e373003dd5a0c
#
_cell.length_a   1.000
_cell.length_b   1.000
_cell.length_c   1.000
_cell.angle_alpha   90.00
_cell.angle_beta   90.00
_cell.angle_gamma   90.00
#
_symmetry.space_group_name_H-M   'P 1'
#
loop_
_entity.id
_entity.type
_entity.pdbx_description
1 polymer ?
#
loop_
_entity_poly.entity_id
_entity_poly.type
_entity_poly.pdbx_seq_one_letter_code
_entity_poly.pdbx_strand_id
1 'polypeptide(L)'
;MPKYIIEREIPGAGSLTAHDLQGISQKSCGILNEMGPKIQWLESYVTDDKVYCVYIAPDEATVKAHAEQGRFPANRISQIKTMIDPTTAES
;
A
#
# COMPACT_ATOMS: atom_id res chain seq x y z
N MET A 1 1.38 13.40 -8.98
CA MET A 1 1.76 13.12 -7.59
C MET A 1 2.67 11.90 -7.54
N PRO A 2 3.63 11.86 -6.61
CA PRO A 2 4.53 10.71 -6.52
C PRO A 2 3.82 9.43 -6.07
N LYS A 3 4.46 8.31 -6.39
CA LYS A 3 4.03 6.99 -5.92
C LYS A 3 4.92 6.56 -4.77
N TYR A 4 4.32 5.83 -3.84
CA TYR A 4 5.02 5.28 -2.68
C TYR A 4 4.76 3.80 -2.56
N ILE A 5 5.77 3.05 -2.13
CA ILE A 5 5.61 1.65 -1.77
C ILE A 5 5.82 1.52 -0.27
N ILE A 6 4.90 0.81 0.39
CA ILE A 6 4.98 0.55 1.83
C ILE A 6 5.26 -0.92 2.04
N GLU A 7 6.27 -1.22 2.84
CA GLU A 7 6.54 -2.57 3.30
C GLU A 7 5.93 -2.71 4.69
N ARG A 8 5.05 -3.71 4.86
CA ARG A 8 4.39 -4.01 6.12
C ARG A 8 4.76 -5.42 6.55
N GLU A 9 5.33 -5.55 7.74
CA GLU A 9 5.62 -6.87 8.31
C GLU A 9 4.37 -7.37 9.01
N ILE A 10 3.76 -8.41 8.46
CA ILE A 10 2.56 -9.03 8.98
C ILE A 10 2.80 -10.53 9.02
N PRO A 11 3.31 -11.06 10.14
CA PRO A 11 3.58 -12.50 10.24
C PRO A 11 2.33 -13.31 9.90
N GLY A 12 2.48 -14.29 9.01
CA GLY A 12 1.37 -15.13 8.59
C GLY A 12 0.45 -14.52 7.56
N ALA A 13 0.84 -13.39 6.95
CA ALA A 13 0.00 -12.71 5.96
C ALA A 13 -0.43 -13.64 4.82
N GLY A 14 0.46 -14.53 4.38
CA GLY A 14 0.16 -15.47 3.30
C GLY A 14 -0.91 -16.51 3.64
N SER A 15 -1.24 -16.65 4.93
CA SER A 15 -2.28 -17.57 5.40
C SER A 15 -3.64 -16.90 5.57
N LEU A 16 -3.74 -15.59 5.35
CA LEU A 16 -5.00 -14.88 5.45
C LEU A 16 -5.96 -15.37 4.36
N THR A 17 -7.23 -15.57 4.73
CA THR A 17 -8.24 -16.01 3.78
C THR A 17 -8.68 -14.88 2.87
N ALA A 18 -9.36 -15.21 1.77
CA ALA A 18 -9.96 -14.19 0.91
C ALA A 18 -10.92 -13.29 1.69
N HIS A 19 -11.64 -13.85 2.65
CA HIS A 19 -12.57 -13.10 3.50
C HIS A 19 -11.82 -12.11 4.40
N ASP A 20 -10.70 -12.55 5.00
CA ASP A 20 -9.85 -11.68 5.82
C ASP A 20 -9.30 -10.51 5.00
N LEU A 21 -8.81 -10.81 3.80
CA LEU A 21 -8.27 -9.80 2.89
C LEU A 21 -9.33 -8.81 2.43
N GLN A 22 -10.56 -9.30 2.21
CA GLN A 22 -11.69 -8.43 1.86
C GLN A 22 -11.98 -7.44 2.98
N GLY A 23 -12.01 -7.90 4.24
CA GLY A 23 -12.24 -7.03 5.39
C GLY A 23 -11.18 -5.95 5.55
N ILE A 24 -9.92 -6.33 5.38
CA ILE A 24 -8.80 -5.39 5.45
C ILE A 24 -8.92 -4.35 4.32
N SER A 25 -9.23 -4.79 3.12
CA SER A 25 -9.40 -3.90 1.97
C SER A 25 -10.55 -2.93 2.15
N GLN A 26 -11.68 -3.40 2.67
CA GLN A 26 -12.83 -2.55 2.96
C GLN A 26 -12.48 -1.48 4.00
N LYS A 27 -11.74 -1.85 5.04
CA LYS A 27 -11.28 -0.91 6.05
C LYS A 27 -10.38 0.17 5.43
N SER A 28 -9.44 -0.24 4.60
CA SER A 28 -8.54 0.68 3.92
C SER A 28 -9.31 1.64 3.01
N CYS A 29 -10.23 1.13 2.21
CA CYS A 29 -11.06 1.96 1.33
C CYS A 29 -11.91 2.96 2.11
N GLY A 30 -12.46 2.56 3.27
CA GLY A 30 -13.23 3.46 4.12
C GLY A 30 -12.39 4.64 4.60
N ILE A 31 -11.16 4.37 5.03
CA ILE A 31 -10.23 5.42 5.48
C ILE A 31 -9.84 6.34 4.32
N LEU A 32 -9.56 5.76 3.14
CA LEU A 32 -9.21 6.54 1.96
C LEU A 32 -10.34 7.47 1.54
N ASN A 33 -11.58 7.02 1.64
CA ASN A 33 -12.74 7.87 1.36
C ASN A 33 -12.81 9.07 2.31
N GLU A 34 -12.49 8.87 3.58
CA GLU A 34 -12.47 9.94 4.56
C GLU A 34 -11.33 10.91 4.34
N MET A 35 -10.16 10.41 3.91
CA MET A 35 -8.99 11.25 3.65
C MET A 35 -9.13 12.07 2.36
N GLY A 36 -10.04 11.66 1.48
CA GLY A 36 -10.31 12.37 0.25
C GLY A 36 -9.39 11.97 -0.91
N PRO A 37 -9.44 12.70 -2.04
CA PRO A 37 -8.78 12.29 -3.28
C PRO A 37 -7.27 12.45 -3.30
N LYS A 38 -6.67 13.00 -2.25
CA LYS A 38 -5.21 13.24 -2.22
C LYS A 38 -4.40 11.97 -2.16
N ILE A 39 -4.99 10.87 -1.66
CA ILE A 39 -4.31 9.58 -1.55
C ILE A 39 -5.13 8.53 -2.29
N GLN A 40 -4.45 7.73 -3.10
CA GLN A 40 -5.09 6.67 -3.88
C GLN A 40 -4.31 5.38 -3.69
N TRP A 41 -5.01 4.33 -3.34
CA TRP A 41 -4.45 2.99 -3.24
C TRP A 41 -4.53 2.34 -4.62
N LEU A 42 -3.40 1.88 -5.15
CA LEU A 42 -3.35 1.24 -6.46
C LEU A 42 -3.47 -0.27 -6.35
N GLU A 43 -2.60 -0.88 -5.56
CA GLU A 43 -2.55 -2.33 -5.43
C GLU A 43 -1.69 -2.75 -4.26
N SER A 44 -1.83 -4.00 -3.84
CA SER A 44 -1.00 -4.58 -2.81
C SER A 44 -0.62 -6.00 -3.18
N TYR A 45 0.54 -6.43 -2.72
CA TYR A 45 1.05 -7.79 -2.93
C TYR A 45 1.23 -8.45 -1.58
N VAL A 46 0.64 -9.63 -1.41
CA VAL A 46 0.70 -10.37 -0.16
C VAL A 46 1.71 -11.51 -0.33
N THR A 47 2.70 -11.56 0.56
CA THR A 47 3.67 -12.65 0.62
C THR A 47 3.43 -13.46 1.89
N ASP A 48 4.30 -14.41 2.19
CA ASP A 48 4.09 -15.25 3.39
C ASP A 48 4.01 -14.44 4.69
N ASP A 49 4.86 -13.44 4.85
CA ASP A 49 4.97 -12.68 6.09
C ASP A 49 4.97 -11.18 5.92
N LYS A 50 4.72 -10.69 4.71
CA LYS A 50 4.73 -9.25 4.41
C LYS A 50 3.64 -8.88 3.43
N VAL A 51 3.26 -7.60 3.45
CA VAL A 51 2.38 -7.01 2.45
C VAL A 51 3.07 -5.77 1.92
N TYR A 52 3.07 -5.64 0.60
CA TYR A 52 3.63 -4.46 -0.08
C TYR A 52 2.49 -3.71 -0.73
N CYS A 53 2.31 -2.44 -0.36
CA CYS A 53 1.20 -1.63 -0.86
C CYS A 53 1.73 -0.45 -1.67
N VAL A 54 1.09 -0.14 -2.77
CA VAL A 54 1.46 0.98 -3.64
C VAL A 54 0.36 2.03 -3.60
N TYR A 55 0.76 3.28 -3.31
CA TYR A 55 -0.15 4.43 -3.22
C TYR A 55 0.35 5.59 -4.06
N ILE A 56 -0.57 6.43 -4.49
CA ILE A 56 -0.28 7.77 -5.02
C ILE A 56 -0.67 8.77 -3.95
N ALA A 57 0.23 9.66 -3.57
CA ALA A 57 -0.02 10.67 -2.54
C ALA A 57 0.92 11.87 -2.76
N PRO A 58 0.55 13.05 -2.23
CA PRO A 58 1.40 14.24 -2.40
C PRO A 58 2.74 14.14 -1.66
N ASP A 59 2.77 13.41 -0.54
CA ASP A 59 3.99 13.27 0.27
C ASP A 59 3.93 12.02 1.14
N GLU A 60 5.07 11.68 1.73
CA GLU A 60 5.18 10.52 2.61
C GLU A 60 4.32 10.66 3.87
N ALA A 61 4.18 11.87 4.38
CA ALA A 61 3.38 12.13 5.59
C ALA A 61 1.92 11.72 5.40
N THR A 62 1.36 11.96 4.21
CA THR A 62 -0.02 11.57 3.89
C THR A 62 -0.17 10.03 3.90
N VAL A 63 0.80 9.33 3.33
CA VAL A 63 0.81 7.86 3.34
C VAL A 63 0.91 7.33 4.76
N LYS A 64 1.77 7.93 5.55
CA LYS A 64 1.97 7.55 6.95
C LYS A 64 0.69 7.80 7.77
N ALA A 65 -0.01 8.91 7.52
CA ALA A 65 -1.26 9.22 8.19
C ALA A 65 -2.33 8.16 7.89
N HIS A 66 -2.40 7.67 6.66
CA HIS A 66 -3.32 6.59 6.29
C HIS A 66 -3.02 5.32 7.11
N ALA A 67 -1.75 4.96 7.20
CA ALA A 67 -1.33 3.78 7.95
C ALA A 67 -1.68 3.92 9.43
N GLU A 68 -1.42 5.07 10.02
CA GLU A 68 -1.72 5.34 11.43
C GLU A 68 -3.21 5.30 11.70
N GLN A 69 -4.02 5.92 10.85
CA GLN A 69 -5.46 5.98 10.99
C GLN A 69 -6.09 4.58 10.92
N GLY A 70 -5.57 3.72 10.06
CA GLY A 70 -6.02 2.34 9.93
C GLY A 70 -5.36 1.37 10.89
N ARG A 71 -4.35 1.83 11.63
CA ARG A 71 -3.52 0.97 12.50
C ARG A 71 -2.84 -0.14 11.70
N PHE A 72 -2.48 0.17 10.45
CA PHE A 72 -1.71 -0.74 9.63
C PHE A 72 -0.22 -0.56 9.94
N PRO A 73 0.55 -1.64 10.02
CA PRO A 73 1.99 -1.48 10.16
C PRO A 73 2.58 -0.80 8.92
N ALA A 74 3.58 0.03 9.12
CA ALA A 74 4.29 0.71 8.03
C ALA A 74 5.77 0.68 8.37
N ASN A 75 6.39 -0.48 8.17
CA ASN A 75 7.78 -0.71 8.56
C ASN A 75 8.75 0.08 7.70
N ARG A 76 8.41 0.26 6.44
CA ARG A 76 9.22 1.05 5.53
C ARG A 76 8.36 1.69 4.46
N ILE A 77 8.55 2.99 4.24
CA ILE A 77 7.88 3.74 3.18
C ILE A 77 8.97 4.30 2.27
N SER A 78 8.86 4.04 0.97
CA SER A 78 9.83 4.51 -0.01
C SER A 78 9.12 5.16 -1.19
N GLN A 79 9.65 6.29 -1.65
CA GLN A 79 9.13 6.91 -2.86
C GLN A 79 9.63 6.12 -4.06
N ILE A 80 8.72 5.77 -4.95
CA ILE A 80 9.06 5.08 -6.19
C ILE A 80 9.60 6.11 -7.18
N LYS A 81 10.83 5.92 -7.65
CA LYS A 81 11.44 6.84 -8.60
C LYS A 81 11.07 6.50 -10.03
N THR A 82 11.03 5.20 -10.36
CA THR A 82 10.66 4.74 -11.69
C THR A 82 10.25 3.28 -11.62
N MET A 83 9.51 2.85 -12.62
CA MET A 83 9.10 1.46 -12.78
C MET A 83 9.70 0.95 -14.10
N ILE A 84 10.26 -0.22 -14.06
CA ILE A 84 10.77 -0.88 -15.27
C ILE A 84 10.09 -2.22 -15.44
N ASP A 85 9.99 -2.65 -16.70
CA ASP A 85 9.44 -3.96 -17.07
C ASP A 85 10.13 -4.43 -18.36
N PRO A 86 9.75 -5.59 -18.91
CA PRO A 86 10.40 -6.08 -20.13
C PRO A 86 10.39 -5.10 -21.30
N THR A 87 9.39 -4.22 -21.39
CA THR A 87 9.35 -3.23 -22.49
C THR A 87 10.45 -2.21 -22.36
N THR A 88 11.01 -2.02 -21.18
CA THR A 88 12.12 -1.09 -20.96
C THR A 88 13.34 -1.52 -21.75
N ALA A 89 13.51 -2.83 -21.96
CA ALA A 89 14.63 -3.36 -22.74
C ALA A 89 14.56 -3.00 -24.23
N GLU A 90 13.39 -2.57 -24.70
CA GLU A 90 13.16 -2.25 -26.11
C GLU A 90 13.38 -0.77 -26.42
N SER A 91 13.61 0.03 -25.42
CA SER A 91 13.72 1.51 -25.56
C SER A 91 15.10 1.97 -26.04
#